data_ccd893ab4a61b46df875e1911bcfcf55
#
_entry.id   ccd893ab4a61b46df875e1911bcfcf55
#
_cell.length_a   1.000
_cell.length_b   1.000
_cell.length_c   1.000
_cell.angle_alpha   90.00
_cell.angle_beta   90.00
_cell.angle_gamma   90.00
#
_symmetry.space_group_name_H-M   'P 1'
#
loop_
_entity.id
_entity.type
_entity.pdbx_description
1 polymer ?
#
loop_
_entity_poly.entity_id
_entity_poly.type
_entity_poly.pdbx_seq_one_letter_code
_entity_poly.pdbx_strand_id
1 'polypeptide(L)'
;MGPLSSKKKKKKESKNSSKIDEKMKKEEQEKQFAKLLLLGAGESGKSTVIKQMKIIHKDGFDENERKEVVDQMFVNTHLCMTNIIKAMEKLGIDFETEKNRDLAVELINAHPKDFLNFYEKIKTLWKDGGIQDTYSRRNEFQLFDAAEFYFTNIDRFVEEGFVPNDEDILNTRVRTTGIIETKFEYEGIKFSLFDVGGQRNERKKWIHCFSGVTVVIFCASLSEYDQNLFEDSTKNRMTEALMLFEEICNSRWFTDTSICLFLNKADLFRKKIKTVDLNVCFKDYEGGCDFDNASEYLKEKFLSLNRNPDKDVTVHFTCATDTENMQHSFDAVKDAILRRNVKDVGMI
;
A
#
# COMPACT_ATOMS: atom_id res chain seq x y z
N MET A 1 62.85 -19.52 12.79
CA MET A 1 61.55 -18.92 12.42
C MET A 1 60.61 -20.05 12.03
N GLY A 2 59.69 -20.43 12.88
CA GLY A 2 58.97 -21.69 12.82
C GLY A 2 57.49 -21.52 13.11
N PRO A 3 56.73 -22.48 13.47
CA PRO A 3 55.42 -22.94 13.07
C PRO A 3 54.17 -22.08 13.40
N LEU A 4 54.29 -20.86 13.91
CA LEU A 4 53.17 -19.97 14.29
C LEU A 4 52.44 -19.32 13.10
N SER A 5 53.08 -19.19 11.93
CA SER A 5 52.49 -18.57 10.74
C SER A 5 51.52 -19.50 10.02
N SER A 6 51.77 -20.82 10.03
CA SER A 6 50.94 -21.83 9.37
C SER A 6 49.59 -22.07 10.10
N LYS A 7 49.58 -22.01 11.44
CA LYS A 7 48.37 -22.15 12.25
C LYS A 7 47.39 -20.96 12.07
N LYS A 8 47.92 -19.72 11.95
CA LYS A 8 47.11 -18.54 11.70
C LYS A 8 46.45 -18.56 10.28
N LYS A 9 47.20 -19.06 9.27
CA LYS A 9 46.72 -19.20 7.90
C LYS A 9 45.62 -20.25 7.80
N LYS A 10 45.81 -21.45 8.37
CA LYS A 10 44.79 -22.51 8.43
C LYS A 10 43.53 -22.08 9.21
N LYS A 11 43.65 -21.29 10.30
CA LYS A 11 42.51 -20.80 11.07
C LYS A 11 41.73 -19.69 10.32
N LYS A 12 42.37 -18.93 9.42
CA LYS A 12 41.75 -17.92 8.55
C LYS A 12 41.05 -18.58 7.34
N GLU A 13 41.64 -19.63 6.78
CA GLU A 13 41.06 -20.45 5.69
C GLU A 13 39.83 -21.24 6.18
N SER A 14 39.90 -21.86 7.37
CA SER A 14 38.74 -22.54 7.98
C SER A 14 37.59 -21.59 8.33
N LYS A 15 37.88 -20.36 8.79
CA LYS A 15 36.86 -19.33 9.04
C LYS A 15 36.25 -18.78 7.73
N ASN A 16 37.03 -18.72 6.66
CA ASN A 16 36.47 -18.31 5.34
C ASN A 16 35.63 -19.42 4.72
N SER A 17 36.04 -20.70 4.84
CA SER A 17 35.23 -21.85 4.37
C SER A 17 33.90 -21.91 5.10
N SER A 18 33.89 -21.82 6.45
CA SER A 18 32.64 -21.85 7.21
C SER A 18 31.68 -20.69 6.86
N LYS A 19 32.23 -19.48 6.57
CA LYS A 19 31.41 -18.34 6.13
C LYS A 19 30.83 -18.55 4.70
N ILE A 20 31.60 -19.21 3.83
CA ILE A 20 31.15 -19.58 2.49
C ILE A 20 30.05 -20.63 2.59
N ASP A 21 30.25 -21.67 3.42
CA ASP A 21 29.27 -22.73 3.63
C ASP A 21 27.97 -22.21 4.27
N GLU A 22 28.07 -21.28 5.23
CA GLU A 22 26.91 -20.58 5.81
C GLU A 22 26.19 -19.73 4.75
N LYS A 23 26.93 -19.04 3.89
CA LYS A 23 26.37 -18.24 2.82
C LYS A 23 25.68 -19.11 1.77
N MET A 24 26.28 -20.21 1.37
CA MET A 24 25.68 -21.18 0.43
C MET A 24 24.40 -21.82 1.00
N LYS A 25 24.41 -22.23 2.28
CA LYS A 25 23.22 -22.75 2.95
C LYS A 25 22.10 -21.71 3.05
N LYS A 26 22.45 -20.44 3.26
CA LYS A 26 21.48 -19.35 3.30
C LYS A 26 20.88 -19.07 1.91
N GLU A 27 21.73 -19.09 0.87
CA GLU A 27 21.29 -18.96 -0.52
C GLU A 27 20.43 -20.15 -0.98
N GLU A 28 20.72 -21.37 -0.54
CA GLU A 28 19.87 -22.55 -0.79
C GLU A 28 18.53 -22.47 -0.07
N GLN A 29 18.50 -21.98 1.18
CA GLN A 29 17.27 -21.76 1.92
C GLN A 29 16.43 -20.63 1.31
N GLU A 30 17.07 -19.56 0.80
CA GLU A 30 16.38 -18.47 0.10
C GLU A 30 15.80 -18.93 -1.24
N LYS A 31 16.42 -19.85 -1.95
CA LYS A 31 15.90 -20.47 -3.19
C LYS A 31 14.63 -21.32 -2.98
N GLN A 32 14.30 -21.70 -1.75
CA GLN A 32 13.08 -22.42 -1.40
C GLN A 32 11.83 -21.51 -1.36
N PHE A 33 12.01 -20.20 -1.39
CA PHE A 33 10.90 -19.25 -1.31
C PHE A 33 10.64 -18.59 -2.68
N ALA A 34 9.36 -18.58 -3.08
CA ALA A 34 8.92 -17.71 -4.17
C ALA A 34 9.01 -16.25 -3.70
N LYS A 35 9.89 -15.48 -4.34
CA LYS A 35 10.12 -14.07 -3.99
C LYS A 35 9.13 -13.17 -4.69
N LEU A 36 8.22 -12.57 -3.92
CA LEU A 36 7.23 -11.60 -4.38
C LEU A 36 7.71 -10.19 -4.05
N LEU A 37 7.65 -9.31 -5.01
CA LEU A 37 8.03 -7.91 -4.84
C LEU A 37 6.81 -7.00 -5.08
N LEU A 38 6.39 -6.29 -4.02
CA LEU A 38 5.23 -5.41 -4.04
C LEU A 38 5.66 -3.99 -4.35
N LEU A 39 5.33 -3.50 -5.54
CA LEU A 39 5.68 -2.18 -6.06
C LEU A 39 4.44 -1.32 -6.30
N GLY A 40 4.64 -0.02 -6.50
CA GLY A 40 3.59 0.96 -6.79
C GLY A 40 3.83 2.29 -6.08
N ALA A 41 3.10 3.31 -6.47
CA ALA A 41 3.20 4.65 -5.90
C ALA A 41 2.87 4.70 -4.41
N GLY A 42 3.14 5.81 -3.75
CA GLY A 42 2.68 6.05 -2.38
C GLY A 42 1.15 5.95 -2.31
N GLU A 43 0.63 5.40 -1.22
CA GLU A 43 -0.82 5.28 -0.96
C GLU A 43 -1.60 4.31 -1.88
N SER A 44 -0.96 3.56 -2.77
CA SER A 44 -1.63 2.58 -3.64
C SER A 44 -2.22 1.35 -2.90
N GLY A 45 -1.98 1.20 -1.59
CA GLY A 45 -2.51 0.11 -0.76
C GLY A 45 -1.56 -1.06 -0.52
N LYS A 46 -0.28 -0.97 -0.92
CA LYS A 46 0.73 -2.04 -0.72
C LYS A 46 0.79 -2.60 0.69
N SER A 47 0.93 -1.73 1.68
CA SER A 47 1.04 -2.16 3.08
C SER A 47 -0.26 -2.78 3.61
N THR A 48 -1.41 -2.42 3.03
CA THR A 48 -2.69 -3.10 3.31
C THR A 48 -2.71 -4.51 2.73
N VAL A 49 -2.15 -4.73 1.53
CA VAL A 49 -1.96 -6.08 0.96
C VAL A 49 -1.10 -6.96 1.88
N ILE A 50 0.00 -6.42 2.43
CA ILE A 50 0.83 -7.16 3.41
C ILE A 50 0.03 -7.57 4.66
N LYS A 51 -0.77 -6.64 5.18
CA LYS A 51 -1.62 -6.91 6.35
C LYS A 51 -2.64 -8.02 6.04
N GLN A 52 -3.25 -7.99 4.86
CA GLN A 52 -4.14 -9.07 4.42
C GLN A 52 -3.42 -10.41 4.30
N MET A 53 -2.22 -10.44 3.75
CA MET A 53 -1.45 -11.69 3.67
C MET A 53 -1.14 -12.26 5.06
N LYS A 54 -0.97 -11.39 6.06
CA LYS A 54 -0.82 -11.82 7.45
C LYS A 54 -2.13 -12.36 8.03
N ILE A 55 -3.26 -11.72 7.74
CA ILE A 55 -4.59 -12.18 8.18
C ILE A 55 -4.92 -13.54 7.56
N ILE A 56 -4.70 -13.69 6.24
CA ILE A 56 -5.11 -14.88 5.49
C ILE A 56 -4.17 -16.08 5.76
N HIS A 57 -2.87 -15.85 5.90
CA HIS A 57 -1.86 -16.92 5.85
C HIS A 57 -0.98 -17.05 7.10
N LYS A 58 -1.23 -16.26 8.16
CA LYS A 58 -0.39 -16.22 9.38
C LYS A 58 -1.17 -16.09 10.68
N ASP A 59 -2.40 -16.58 10.74
CA ASP A 59 -3.28 -16.49 11.93
C ASP A 59 -3.58 -15.03 12.38
N GLY A 60 -3.35 -14.04 11.50
CA GLY A 60 -3.66 -12.64 11.73
C GLY A 60 -2.68 -11.94 12.68
N PHE A 61 -3.22 -11.05 13.50
CA PHE A 61 -2.48 -10.24 14.47
C PHE A 61 -2.81 -10.70 15.89
N ASP A 62 -1.78 -10.91 16.70
CA ASP A 62 -1.97 -11.19 18.12
C ASP A 62 -2.45 -9.95 18.90
N GLU A 63 -2.85 -10.14 20.15
CA GLU A 63 -3.43 -9.06 20.96
C GLU A 63 -2.43 -7.92 21.23
N ASN A 64 -1.14 -8.22 21.37
CA ASN A 64 -0.12 -7.20 21.60
C ASN A 64 0.08 -6.35 20.34
N GLU A 65 0.20 -6.99 19.17
CA GLU A 65 0.29 -6.32 17.88
C GLU A 65 -0.94 -5.42 17.62
N ARG A 66 -2.15 -5.88 18.02
CA ARG A 66 -3.39 -5.08 17.92
C ARG A 66 -3.32 -3.84 18.80
N LYS A 67 -2.86 -3.99 20.05
CA LYS A 67 -2.73 -2.86 20.99
C LYS A 67 -1.69 -1.83 20.54
N GLU A 68 -0.58 -2.26 19.91
CA GLU A 68 0.43 -1.35 19.37
C GLU A 68 -0.10 -0.43 18.27
N VAL A 69 -1.21 -0.79 17.60
CA VAL A 69 -1.80 0.01 16.53
C VAL A 69 -2.66 1.16 17.05
N VAL A 70 -3.16 1.09 18.28
CA VAL A 70 -4.11 2.07 18.86
C VAL A 70 -3.58 3.50 18.80
N ASP A 71 -2.36 3.73 19.24
CA ASP A 71 -1.74 5.06 19.21
C ASP A 71 -1.68 5.62 17.79
N GLN A 72 -1.39 4.78 16.81
CA GLN A 72 -1.36 5.19 15.41
C GLN A 72 -2.76 5.51 14.86
N MET A 73 -3.80 4.80 15.31
CA MET A 73 -5.19 5.12 14.97
C MET A 73 -5.57 6.50 15.50
N PHE A 74 -5.21 6.83 16.74
CA PHE A 74 -5.43 8.14 17.33
C PHE A 74 -4.71 9.26 16.57
N VAL A 75 -3.44 9.03 16.23
CA VAL A 75 -2.65 9.95 15.39
C VAL A 75 -3.30 10.17 14.04
N ASN A 76 -3.75 9.11 13.39
CA ASN A 76 -4.37 9.19 12.06
C ASN A 76 -5.72 9.94 12.12
N THR A 77 -6.54 9.66 13.13
CA THR A 77 -7.84 10.34 13.34
C THR A 77 -7.66 11.84 13.56
N HIS A 78 -6.73 12.21 14.43
CA HIS A 78 -6.40 13.62 14.68
C HIS A 78 -5.85 14.31 13.42
N LEU A 79 -4.95 13.63 12.68
CA LEU A 79 -4.36 14.19 11.46
C LEU A 79 -5.42 14.38 10.36
N CYS A 80 -6.37 13.44 10.21
CA CYS A 80 -7.45 13.58 9.25
C CYS A 80 -8.30 14.83 9.55
N MET A 81 -8.74 15.04 10.79
CA MET A 81 -9.54 16.20 11.13
C MET A 81 -8.74 17.50 10.99
N THR A 82 -7.50 17.52 11.42
CA THR A 82 -6.62 18.71 11.27
C THR A 82 -6.39 19.07 9.81
N ASN A 83 -6.27 18.06 8.91
CA ASN A 83 -6.12 18.31 7.47
C ASN A 83 -7.39 18.89 6.86
N ILE A 84 -8.58 18.42 7.27
CA ILE A 84 -9.86 19.00 6.82
C ILE A 84 -9.97 20.46 7.28
N ILE A 85 -9.70 20.74 8.56
CA ILE A 85 -9.75 22.12 9.10
C ILE A 85 -8.80 23.05 8.32
N LYS A 86 -7.57 22.61 8.05
CA LYS A 86 -6.60 23.41 7.27
C LYS A 86 -7.04 23.59 5.82
N ALA A 87 -7.79 22.63 5.27
CA ALA A 87 -8.33 22.73 3.91
C ALA A 87 -9.48 23.73 3.85
N MET A 88 -10.32 23.85 4.89
CA MET A 88 -11.40 24.85 4.96
C MET A 88 -10.89 26.26 4.68
N GLU A 89 -9.79 26.66 5.34
CA GLU A 89 -9.17 27.96 5.13
C GLU A 89 -8.76 28.15 3.65
N LYS A 90 -8.12 27.16 3.04
CA LYS A 90 -7.69 27.21 1.63
C LYS A 90 -8.84 27.25 0.64
N LEU A 91 -9.96 26.58 0.98
CA LEU A 91 -11.13 26.46 0.12
C LEU A 91 -12.15 27.60 0.35
N GLY A 92 -11.90 28.47 1.34
CA GLY A 92 -12.80 29.56 1.69
C GLY A 92 -14.13 29.09 2.29
N ILE A 93 -14.12 27.97 3.03
CA ILE A 93 -15.31 27.40 3.69
C ILE A 93 -15.23 27.73 5.18
N ASP A 94 -16.31 28.27 5.74
CA ASP A 94 -16.41 28.61 7.15
C ASP A 94 -17.13 27.53 7.98
N PHE A 95 -16.90 27.54 9.30
CA PHE A 95 -17.66 26.71 10.25
C PHE A 95 -19.08 27.24 10.38
N GLU A 96 -20.03 26.37 10.67
CA GLU A 96 -21.42 26.77 10.93
C GLU A 96 -21.57 27.65 12.17
N THR A 97 -20.68 27.48 13.17
CA THR A 97 -20.74 28.24 14.43
C THR A 97 -19.34 28.68 14.87
N GLU A 98 -19.28 29.85 15.57
CA GLU A 98 -18.04 30.34 16.19
C GLU A 98 -17.48 29.34 17.21
N LYS A 99 -18.37 28.68 17.96
CA LYS A 99 -17.95 27.60 18.88
C LYS A 99 -17.16 26.51 18.20
N ASN A 100 -17.55 26.07 17.00
CA ASN A 100 -16.84 25.04 16.24
C ASN A 100 -15.48 25.55 15.73
N ARG A 101 -15.38 26.82 15.40
CA ARG A 101 -14.09 27.50 15.12
C ARG A 101 -13.13 27.41 16.29
N ASP A 102 -13.62 27.75 17.50
CA ASP A 102 -12.80 27.65 18.72
C ASP A 102 -12.33 26.22 18.99
N LEU A 103 -13.24 25.23 18.88
CA LEU A 103 -12.89 23.81 19.00
C LEU A 103 -11.82 23.38 18.00
N ALA A 104 -11.88 23.88 16.76
CA ALA A 104 -10.90 23.58 15.71
C ALA A 104 -9.52 24.16 16.05
N VAL A 105 -9.45 25.38 16.57
CA VAL A 105 -8.18 26.00 17.03
C VAL A 105 -7.56 25.19 18.16
N GLU A 106 -8.37 24.78 19.14
CA GLU A 106 -7.89 23.93 20.24
C GLU A 106 -7.38 22.59 19.72
N LEU A 107 -8.08 21.96 18.78
CA LEU A 107 -7.71 20.68 18.22
C LEU A 107 -6.42 20.73 17.41
N ILE A 108 -6.20 21.77 16.59
CA ILE A 108 -4.95 21.94 15.83
C ILE A 108 -3.74 22.00 16.76
N ASN A 109 -3.89 22.61 17.95
CA ASN A 109 -2.83 22.76 18.93
C ASN A 109 -2.70 21.57 19.90
N ALA A 110 -3.63 20.60 19.84
CA ALA A 110 -3.61 19.43 20.70
C ALA A 110 -2.54 18.44 20.24
N HIS A 111 -1.93 17.75 21.21
CA HIS A 111 -0.98 16.69 20.88
C HIS A 111 -1.75 15.37 20.65
N PRO A 112 -1.49 14.60 19.56
CA PRO A 112 -2.22 13.36 19.27
C PRO A 112 -2.23 12.31 20.40
N LYS A 113 -1.21 12.31 21.28
CA LYS A 113 -1.16 11.44 22.47
C LYS A 113 -2.24 11.73 23.50
N ASP A 114 -2.79 12.96 23.49
CA ASP A 114 -3.84 13.38 24.40
C ASP A 114 -5.24 13.11 23.81
N PHE A 115 -5.36 12.17 22.87
CA PHE A 115 -6.56 11.89 22.08
C PHE A 115 -7.82 11.77 22.94
N LEU A 116 -7.74 11.06 24.07
CA LEU A 116 -8.85 10.88 25.01
C LEU A 116 -9.38 12.20 25.62
N ASN A 117 -8.60 13.28 25.59
CA ASN A 117 -9.00 14.59 26.11
C ASN A 117 -9.75 15.43 25.04
N PHE A 118 -9.69 15.05 23.76
CA PHE A 118 -10.28 15.87 22.69
C PHE A 118 -11.12 15.11 21.64
N TYR A 119 -11.28 13.78 21.75
CA TYR A 119 -12.05 13.02 20.77
C TYR A 119 -13.49 13.53 20.60
N GLU A 120 -14.13 13.99 21.67
CA GLU A 120 -15.47 14.61 21.62
C GLU A 120 -15.51 15.88 20.75
N LYS A 121 -14.40 16.63 20.69
CA LYS A 121 -14.27 17.79 19.79
C LYS A 121 -14.28 17.32 18.33
N ILE A 122 -13.57 16.23 18.01
CA ILE A 122 -13.58 15.64 16.67
C ILE A 122 -14.99 15.20 16.28
N LYS A 123 -15.73 14.53 17.18
CA LYS A 123 -17.13 14.13 16.94
C LYS A 123 -18.04 15.33 16.68
N THR A 124 -17.85 16.40 17.43
CA THR A 124 -18.63 17.62 17.25
C THR A 124 -18.31 18.27 15.90
N LEU A 125 -17.05 18.41 15.58
CA LEU A 125 -16.57 18.99 14.31
C LEU A 125 -17.01 18.14 13.11
N TRP A 126 -17.00 16.82 13.22
CA TRP A 126 -17.44 15.94 12.11
C TRP A 126 -18.89 16.18 11.70
N LYS A 127 -19.74 16.70 12.59
CA LYS A 127 -21.15 17.06 12.32
C LYS A 127 -21.33 18.46 11.74
N ASP A 128 -20.28 19.29 11.72
CA ASP A 128 -20.34 20.66 11.21
C ASP A 128 -20.47 20.67 9.68
N GLY A 129 -21.41 21.45 9.13
CA GLY A 129 -21.68 21.52 7.69
C GLY A 129 -20.47 21.97 6.89
N GLY A 130 -19.68 22.96 7.39
CA GLY A 130 -18.45 23.38 6.72
C GLY A 130 -17.39 22.28 6.66
N ILE A 131 -17.28 21.44 7.69
CA ILE A 131 -16.42 20.24 7.69
C ILE A 131 -16.91 19.24 6.64
N GLN A 132 -18.23 18.98 6.56
CA GLN A 132 -18.82 18.05 5.59
C GLN A 132 -18.66 18.56 4.15
N ASP A 133 -18.87 19.85 3.90
CA ASP A 133 -18.64 20.47 2.60
C ASP A 133 -17.16 20.35 2.19
N THR A 134 -16.24 20.61 3.11
CA THR A 134 -14.81 20.44 2.86
C THR A 134 -14.46 18.98 2.59
N TYR A 135 -15.01 18.04 3.35
CA TYR A 135 -14.82 16.61 3.14
C TYR A 135 -15.35 16.16 1.77
N SER A 136 -16.45 16.72 1.28
CA SER A 136 -16.97 16.44 -0.07
C SER A 136 -15.96 16.80 -1.17
N ARG A 137 -15.10 17.78 -0.93
CA ARG A 137 -14.03 18.27 -1.82
C ARG A 137 -12.65 17.69 -1.48
N ARG A 138 -12.58 16.53 -0.82
CA ARG A 138 -11.34 15.88 -0.36
C ARG A 138 -10.33 15.53 -1.45
N ASN A 139 -10.73 15.54 -2.72
CA ASN A 139 -9.82 15.39 -3.86
C ASN A 139 -8.92 16.62 -4.08
N GLU A 140 -9.27 17.79 -3.53
CA GLU A 140 -8.52 19.04 -3.68
C GLU A 140 -7.40 19.20 -2.64
N PHE A 141 -7.33 18.31 -1.65
CA PHE A 141 -6.28 18.32 -0.62
C PHE A 141 -5.90 16.90 -0.19
N GLN A 142 -4.87 16.78 0.65
CA GLN A 142 -4.37 15.49 1.08
C GLN A 142 -5.15 14.98 2.30
N LEU A 143 -5.94 13.92 2.09
CA LEU A 143 -6.69 13.25 3.15
C LEU A 143 -6.54 11.73 2.98
N PHE A 144 -6.51 10.99 4.10
CA PHE A 144 -6.51 9.52 4.06
C PHE A 144 -7.90 9.01 3.67
N ASP A 145 -7.95 7.97 2.84
CA ASP A 145 -9.22 7.35 2.45
C ASP A 145 -10.02 6.83 3.65
N ALA A 146 -9.32 6.42 4.72
CA ALA A 146 -9.90 5.94 5.97
C ALA A 146 -10.47 7.04 6.89
N ALA A 147 -10.48 8.32 6.49
CA ALA A 147 -10.92 9.43 7.37
C ALA A 147 -12.35 9.22 7.87
N GLU A 148 -13.29 8.89 6.98
CA GLU A 148 -14.69 8.62 7.34
C GLU A 148 -14.80 7.43 8.30
N PHE A 149 -14.04 6.35 8.06
CA PHE A 149 -13.98 5.20 8.94
C PHE A 149 -13.57 5.59 10.36
N TYR A 150 -12.54 6.42 10.51
CA TYR A 150 -12.10 6.89 11.83
C TYR A 150 -13.16 7.72 12.55
N PHE A 151 -13.79 8.68 11.87
CA PHE A 151 -14.77 9.56 12.48
C PHE A 151 -16.07 8.84 12.86
N THR A 152 -16.47 7.84 12.06
CA THR A 152 -17.66 7.04 12.31
C THR A 152 -17.47 6.07 13.48
N ASN A 153 -16.26 5.54 13.65
CA ASN A 153 -15.95 4.54 14.67
C ASN A 153 -15.29 5.10 15.94
N ILE A 154 -15.18 6.42 16.06
CA ILE A 154 -14.40 7.09 17.12
C ILE A 154 -14.87 6.70 18.53
N ASP A 155 -16.16 6.48 18.74
CA ASP A 155 -16.71 6.10 20.05
C ASP A 155 -16.17 4.75 20.50
N ARG A 156 -16.10 3.78 19.59
CA ARG A 156 -15.56 2.43 19.85
C ARG A 156 -14.06 2.47 20.20
N PHE A 157 -13.30 3.40 19.61
CA PHE A 157 -11.85 3.51 19.85
C PHE A 157 -11.49 3.98 21.26
N VAL A 158 -12.44 4.63 21.95
CA VAL A 158 -12.23 5.17 23.31
C VAL A 158 -12.89 4.34 24.39
N GLU A 159 -13.51 3.20 24.05
CA GLU A 159 -14.07 2.27 25.02
C GLU A 159 -12.97 1.68 25.90
N GLU A 160 -13.29 1.44 27.18
CA GLU A 160 -12.35 0.81 28.11
C GLU A 160 -12.01 -0.61 27.63
N GLY A 161 -10.72 -0.90 27.53
CA GLY A 161 -10.25 -2.22 27.07
C GLY A 161 -10.34 -2.42 25.55
N PHE A 162 -10.52 -1.35 24.76
CA PHE A 162 -10.56 -1.44 23.30
C PHE A 162 -9.36 -2.20 22.71
N VAL A 163 -9.66 -3.21 21.90
CA VAL A 163 -8.67 -3.95 21.09
C VAL A 163 -9.08 -3.89 19.63
N PRO A 164 -8.22 -3.33 18.76
CA PRO A 164 -8.51 -3.23 17.33
C PRO A 164 -8.81 -4.58 16.69
N ASN A 165 -9.83 -4.63 15.85
CA ASN A 165 -10.13 -5.77 14.98
C ASN A 165 -9.31 -5.69 13.67
N ASP A 166 -9.49 -6.67 12.76
CA ASP A 166 -8.75 -6.70 11.50
C ASP A 166 -9.08 -5.50 10.61
N GLU A 167 -10.35 -5.06 10.59
CA GLU A 167 -10.77 -3.88 9.83
C GLU A 167 -10.08 -2.60 10.34
N ASP A 168 -9.95 -2.44 11.65
CA ASP A 168 -9.22 -1.32 12.25
C ASP A 168 -7.76 -1.30 11.82
N ILE A 169 -7.13 -2.48 11.85
CA ILE A 169 -5.74 -2.63 11.45
C ILE A 169 -5.57 -2.31 9.95
N LEU A 170 -6.45 -2.85 9.09
CA LEU A 170 -6.38 -2.62 7.64
C LEU A 170 -6.52 -1.15 7.29
N ASN A 171 -7.42 -0.43 7.98
CA ASN A 171 -7.63 1.00 7.80
C ASN A 171 -6.56 1.87 8.47
N THR A 172 -5.76 1.33 9.41
CA THR A 172 -4.71 2.10 10.06
C THR A 172 -3.54 2.34 9.12
N ARG A 173 -3.24 3.62 8.90
CA ARG A 173 -2.13 4.00 8.05
C ARG A 173 -0.83 4.10 8.83
N VAL A 174 0.16 3.31 8.40
CA VAL A 174 1.56 3.43 8.79
C VAL A 174 2.39 3.69 7.54
N ARG A 175 3.24 4.72 7.57
CA ARG A 175 4.13 5.00 6.45
C ARG A 175 5.24 3.95 6.39
N THR A 176 5.32 3.21 5.29
CA THR A 176 6.42 2.26 5.08
C THR A 176 7.71 3.00 4.78
N THR A 177 8.72 2.80 5.61
CA THR A 177 10.08 3.27 5.40
C THR A 177 11.01 2.07 5.27
N GLY A 178 11.83 2.05 4.22
CA GLY A 178 12.75 0.94 3.98
C GLY A 178 12.12 -0.24 3.26
N ILE A 179 12.56 -1.45 3.62
CA ILE A 179 12.17 -2.73 3.04
C ILE A 179 11.67 -3.61 4.17
N ILE A 180 10.47 -4.15 4.05
CA ILE A 180 9.85 -5.07 4.99
C ILE A 180 9.68 -6.42 4.29
N GLU A 181 10.21 -7.50 4.88
CA GLU A 181 10.03 -8.86 4.39
C GLU A 181 9.02 -9.61 5.26
N THR A 182 8.02 -10.22 4.62
CA THR A 182 7.03 -11.07 5.28
C THR A 182 7.08 -12.46 4.66
N LYS A 183 7.36 -13.48 5.47
CA LYS A 183 7.40 -14.89 5.04
C LYS A 183 6.15 -15.62 5.52
N PHE A 184 5.58 -16.42 4.61
CA PHE A 184 4.42 -17.27 4.91
C PHE A 184 4.42 -18.49 3.99
N GLU A 185 3.58 -19.47 4.28
CA GLU A 185 3.35 -20.63 3.45
C GLU A 185 1.86 -20.69 3.05
N TYR A 186 1.62 -21.00 1.79
CA TYR A 186 0.27 -21.18 1.28
C TYR A 186 0.25 -22.33 0.28
N GLU A 187 -0.61 -23.32 0.53
CA GLU A 187 -0.75 -24.56 -0.28
C GLU A 187 0.59 -25.24 -0.61
N GLY A 188 1.49 -25.32 0.37
CA GLY A 188 2.79 -25.97 0.23
C GLY A 188 3.87 -25.13 -0.47
N ILE A 189 3.54 -23.93 -0.93
CA ILE A 189 4.51 -23.00 -1.51
C ILE A 189 4.93 -22.00 -0.43
N LYS A 190 6.23 -21.82 -0.26
CA LYS A 190 6.82 -20.83 0.64
C LYS A 190 7.01 -19.52 -0.09
N PHE A 191 6.48 -18.45 0.49
CA PHE A 191 6.53 -17.10 -0.06
C PHE A 191 7.39 -16.18 0.81
N SER A 192 8.15 -15.32 0.14
CA SER A 192 8.81 -14.17 0.75
C SER A 192 8.34 -12.92 0.03
N LEU A 193 7.46 -12.14 0.70
CA LEU A 193 6.83 -10.94 0.17
C LEU A 193 7.54 -9.70 0.70
N PHE A 194 8.05 -8.87 -0.21
CA PHE A 194 8.79 -7.64 0.09
C PHE A 194 7.90 -6.41 -0.15
N ASP A 195 7.59 -5.67 0.93
CA ASP A 195 7.01 -4.32 0.84
C ASP A 195 8.12 -3.28 0.85
N VAL A 196 8.03 -2.34 -0.04
CA VAL A 196 8.97 -1.23 -0.17
C VAL A 196 8.23 0.10 -0.20
N GLY A 197 8.79 1.13 0.43
CA GLY A 197 8.21 2.46 0.43
C GLY A 197 7.93 2.96 -0.99
N GLY A 198 6.68 3.41 -1.25
CA GLY A 198 6.23 3.81 -2.59
C GLY A 198 6.44 5.29 -2.91
N GLN A 199 6.73 6.12 -1.91
CA GLN A 199 7.01 7.54 -2.12
C GLN A 199 8.32 7.73 -2.91
N ARG A 200 8.42 8.81 -3.68
CA ARG A 200 9.54 9.06 -4.62
C ARG A 200 10.91 8.94 -3.95
N ASN A 201 11.07 9.46 -2.73
CA ASN A 201 12.32 9.39 -1.98
C ASN A 201 12.72 7.98 -1.52
N GLU A 202 11.76 7.03 -1.43
CA GLU A 202 12.00 5.65 -1.04
C GLU A 202 12.36 4.74 -2.24
N ARG A 203 11.94 5.07 -3.47
CA ARG A 203 12.06 4.21 -4.66
C ARG A 203 13.51 3.83 -5.00
N LYS A 204 14.50 4.70 -4.67
CA LYS A 204 15.92 4.38 -4.86
C LYS A 204 16.37 3.13 -4.09
N LYS A 205 15.64 2.72 -3.05
CA LYS A 205 15.92 1.50 -2.27
C LYS A 205 15.42 0.23 -2.97
N TRP A 206 14.53 0.34 -3.97
CA TRP A 206 13.90 -0.79 -4.64
C TRP A 206 14.91 -1.71 -5.34
N ILE A 207 15.98 -1.13 -5.89
CA ILE A 207 17.04 -1.86 -6.59
C ILE A 207 17.64 -3.01 -5.75
N HIS A 208 17.65 -2.87 -4.43
CA HIS A 208 18.17 -3.89 -3.52
C HIS A 208 17.28 -5.14 -3.44
N CYS A 209 16.04 -5.06 -3.91
CA CYS A 209 15.09 -6.16 -3.91
C CYS A 209 14.93 -6.83 -5.28
N PHE A 210 15.44 -6.26 -6.37
CA PHE A 210 15.16 -6.68 -7.74
C PHE A 210 15.74 -8.06 -8.10
N SER A 211 16.83 -8.47 -7.46
CA SER A 211 17.46 -9.75 -7.76
C SER A 211 16.61 -10.95 -7.32
N GLY A 212 16.43 -11.93 -8.20
CA GLY A 212 15.76 -13.19 -7.91
C GLY A 212 14.24 -13.09 -7.67
N VAL A 213 13.59 -12.03 -8.17
CA VAL A 213 12.14 -11.86 -8.06
C VAL A 213 11.42 -12.88 -8.94
N THR A 214 10.49 -13.62 -8.34
CA THR A 214 9.64 -14.59 -9.03
C THR A 214 8.43 -13.91 -9.68
N VAL A 215 7.75 -13.04 -8.94
CA VAL A 215 6.61 -12.25 -9.43
C VAL A 215 6.69 -10.83 -8.88
N VAL A 216 6.41 -9.84 -9.71
CA VAL A 216 6.15 -8.46 -9.28
C VAL A 216 4.64 -8.29 -9.10
N ILE A 217 4.21 -7.85 -7.93
CA ILE A 217 2.84 -7.38 -7.69
C ILE A 217 2.89 -5.84 -7.77
N PHE A 218 2.29 -5.27 -8.79
CA PHE A 218 2.24 -3.82 -8.94
C PHE A 218 0.88 -3.28 -8.52
N CYS A 219 0.84 -2.46 -7.46
CA CYS A 219 -0.38 -1.83 -6.97
C CYS A 219 -0.55 -0.42 -7.54
N ALA A 220 -1.68 -0.18 -8.21
CA ALA A 220 -2.15 1.14 -8.62
C ALA A 220 -3.52 1.41 -8.01
N SER A 221 -3.72 2.57 -7.41
CA SER A 221 -5.04 2.95 -6.87
C SER A 221 -5.92 3.53 -7.97
N LEU A 222 -7.09 2.90 -8.21
CA LEU A 222 -8.07 3.40 -9.17
C LEU A 222 -8.74 4.69 -8.72
N SER A 223 -8.92 4.89 -7.41
CA SER A 223 -9.68 6.01 -6.86
C SER A 223 -8.93 7.36 -6.87
N GLU A 224 -7.65 7.36 -7.30
CA GLU A 224 -6.76 8.53 -7.20
C GLU A 224 -6.63 9.33 -8.51
N TYR A 225 -7.47 9.07 -9.52
CA TYR A 225 -7.40 9.71 -10.84
C TYR A 225 -7.66 11.23 -10.83
N ASP A 226 -8.37 11.74 -9.82
CA ASP A 226 -8.67 13.15 -9.60
C ASP A 226 -7.78 13.80 -8.53
N GLN A 227 -6.71 13.13 -8.08
CA GLN A 227 -5.85 13.58 -6.98
C GLN A 227 -4.42 13.84 -7.44
N ASN A 228 -3.76 14.77 -6.74
CA ASN A 228 -2.36 15.07 -6.97
C ASN A 228 -1.46 14.43 -5.91
N LEU A 229 -0.17 14.26 -6.25
CA LEU A 229 0.84 13.70 -5.34
C LEU A 229 1.04 14.58 -4.10
N PHE A 230 1.35 13.94 -2.98
CA PHE A 230 1.76 14.63 -1.76
C PHE A 230 3.10 15.37 -1.95
N GLU A 231 4.03 14.75 -2.67
CA GLU A 231 5.38 15.26 -2.90
C GLU A 231 5.44 16.33 -4.00
N ASP A 232 4.43 16.38 -4.87
CA ASP A 232 4.39 17.28 -6.02
C ASP A 232 2.94 17.54 -6.45
N SER A 233 2.37 18.63 -5.94
CA SER A 233 0.97 19.00 -6.20
C SER A 233 0.64 19.32 -7.66
N THR A 234 1.64 19.38 -8.56
CA THR A 234 1.44 19.58 -9.99
C THR A 234 1.26 18.27 -10.77
N LYS A 235 1.49 17.12 -10.11
CA LYS A 235 1.44 15.78 -10.71
C LYS A 235 0.24 14.99 -10.25
N ASN A 236 -0.56 14.53 -11.20
CA ASN A 236 -1.67 13.63 -10.93
C ASN A 236 -1.15 12.24 -10.51
N ARG A 237 -1.80 11.63 -9.50
CA ARG A 237 -1.41 10.33 -8.93
C ARG A 237 -1.57 9.17 -9.92
N MET A 238 -2.63 9.17 -10.73
CA MET A 238 -2.84 8.11 -11.73
C MET A 238 -1.80 8.19 -12.85
N THR A 239 -1.50 9.39 -13.33
CA THR A 239 -0.42 9.59 -14.32
C THR A 239 0.93 9.14 -13.79
N GLU A 240 1.24 9.42 -12.52
CA GLU A 240 2.45 8.92 -11.87
C GLU A 240 2.47 7.39 -11.76
N ALA A 241 1.33 6.77 -11.44
CA ALA A 241 1.23 5.31 -11.38
C ALA A 241 1.46 4.66 -12.75
N LEU A 242 0.92 5.24 -13.83
CA LEU A 242 1.15 4.77 -15.21
C LEU A 242 2.64 4.87 -15.60
N MET A 243 3.27 6.03 -15.35
CA MET A 243 4.70 6.22 -15.64
C MET A 243 5.56 5.21 -14.86
N LEU A 244 5.26 4.99 -13.59
CA LEU A 244 5.98 4.06 -12.76
C LEU A 244 5.78 2.61 -13.21
N PHE A 245 4.56 2.24 -13.62
CA PHE A 245 4.27 0.92 -14.18
C PHE A 245 5.05 0.68 -15.48
N GLU A 246 5.07 1.66 -16.39
CA GLU A 246 5.85 1.58 -17.63
C GLU A 246 7.34 1.34 -17.36
N GLU A 247 7.92 2.07 -16.41
CA GLU A 247 9.31 1.92 -15.99
C GLU A 247 9.60 0.52 -15.44
N ILE A 248 8.75 0.01 -14.56
CA ILE A 248 8.90 -1.31 -13.95
C ILE A 248 8.63 -2.43 -14.96
N CYS A 249 7.54 -2.34 -15.73
CA CYS A 249 7.12 -3.36 -16.68
C CYS A 249 8.20 -3.60 -17.76
N ASN A 250 8.86 -2.53 -18.20
CA ASN A 250 9.88 -2.59 -19.24
C ASN A 250 11.32 -2.63 -18.71
N SER A 251 11.48 -2.78 -17.38
CA SER A 251 12.80 -2.87 -16.75
C SER A 251 13.54 -4.15 -17.14
N ARG A 252 14.83 -4.01 -17.45
CA ARG A 252 15.74 -5.15 -17.71
C ARG A 252 15.82 -6.16 -16.56
N TRP A 253 15.47 -5.74 -15.33
CA TRP A 253 15.46 -6.63 -14.18
C TRP A 253 14.31 -7.62 -14.19
N PHE A 254 13.24 -7.30 -14.91
CA PHE A 254 11.98 -8.03 -14.92
C PHE A 254 11.60 -8.55 -16.32
N THR A 255 12.57 -8.72 -17.24
CA THR A 255 12.30 -9.17 -18.62
C THR A 255 11.48 -10.47 -18.65
N ASP A 256 11.87 -11.46 -17.84
CA ASP A 256 11.23 -12.78 -17.75
C ASP A 256 10.40 -12.95 -16.47
N THR A 257 10.09 -11.86 -15.76
CA THR A 257 9.33 -11.88 -14.52
C THR A 257 7.87 -11.57 -14.81
N SER A 258 6.95 -12.43 -14.39
CA SER A 258 5.50 -12.17 -14.47
C SER A 258 5.12 -10.97 -13.59
N ILE A 259 4.15 -10.20 -14.07
CA ILE A 259 3.62 -9.05 -13.33
C ILE A 259 2.13 -9.28 -13.05
N CYS A 260 1.75 -9.22 -11.78
CA CYS A 260 0.36 -9.13 -11.36
C CYS A 260 0.03 -7.66 -11.07
N LEU A 261 -0.75 -7.04 -11.94
CA LEU A 261 -1.22 -5.65 -11.78
C LEU A 261 -2.48 -5.65 -10.92
N PHE A 262 -2.36 -5.12 -9.71
CA PHE A 262 -3.49 -4.90 -8.80
C PHE A 262 -4.03 -3.47 -9.00
N LEU A 263 -5.14 -3.36 -9.71
CA LEU A 263 -5.94 -2.14 -9.83
C LEU A 263 -6.78 -2.02 -8.56
N ASN A 264 -6.19 -1.43 -7.54
CA ASN A 264 -6.67 -1.45 -6.16
C ASN A 264 -7.64 -0.30 -5.85
N LYS A 265 -8.33 -0.41 -4.71
CA LYS A 265 -9.38 0.51 -4.24
C LYS A 265 -10.57 0.59 -5.22
N ALA A 266 -10.92 -0.54 -5.82
CA ALA A 266 -12.01 -0.64 -6.77
C ALA A 266 -13.37 -0.26 -6.16
N ASP A 267 -13.57 -0.50 -4.86
CA ASP A 267 -14.72 -0.08 -4.06
C ASP A 267 -14.87 1.44 -3.98
N LEU A 268 -13.78 2.16 -3.68
CA LEU A 268 -13.74 3.62 -3.65
C LEU A 268 -13.91 4.20 -5.07
N PHE A 269 -13.27 3.58 -6.06
CA PHE A 269 -13.42 3.98 -7.45
C PHE A 269 -14.86 3.84 -7.92
N ARG A 270 -15.55 2.73 -7.60
CA ARG A 270 -16.96 2.49 -7.93
C ARG A 270 -17.91 3.54 -7.33
N LYS A 271 -17.58 4.07 -6.15
CA LYS A 271 -18.34 5.17 -5.54
C LYS A 271 -18.04 6.50 -6.23
N LYS A 272 -16.78 6.80 -6.48
CA LYS A 272 -16.31 8.09 -7.01
C LYS A 272 -16.70 8.30 -8.47
N ILE A 273 -16.57 7.29 -9.32
CA ILE A 273 -16.85 7.41 -10.76
C ILE A 273 -18.30 7.83 -11.06
N LYS A 274 -19.24 7.54 -10.17
CA LYS A 274 -20.65 7.95 -10.33
C LYS A 274 -20.85 9.46 -10.36
N THR A 275 -19.91 10.23 -9.79
CA THR A 275 -20.02 11.68 -9.64
C THR A 275 -18.86 12.45 -10.29
N VAL A 276 -17.72 11.81 -10.48
CA VAL A 276 -16.53 12.42 -11.08
C VAL A 276 -16.11 11.59 -12.29
N ASP A 277 -16.27 12.15 -13.48
CA ASP A 277 -15.92 11.51 -14.74
C ASP A 277 -14.38 11.34 -14.86
N LEU A 278 -13.95 10.22 -15.44
CA LEU A 278 -12.52 9.92 -15.63
C LEU A 278 -11.82 10.92 -16.57
N ASN A 279 -12.57 11.69 -17.38
CA ASN A 279 -12.05 12.72 -18.26
C ASN A 279 -11.37 13.89 -17.53
N VAL A 280 -11.52 14.01 -16.22
CA VAL A 280 -10.75 14.98 -15.41
C VAL A 280 -9.24 14.66 -15.48
N CYS A 281 -8.92 13.38 -15.61
CA CYS A 281 -7.55 12.86 -15.75
C CYS A 281 -7.18 12.60 -17.23
N PHE A 282 -8.08 11.98 -17.99
CA PHE A 282 -7.84 11.53 -19.36
C PHE A 282 -8.84 12.20 -20.31
N LYS A 283 -8.37 13.20 -21.07
CA LYS A 283 -9.21 14.00 -21.96
C LYS A 283 -9.78 13.21 -23.15
N ASP A 284 -9.18 12.05 -23.45
CA ASP A 284 -9.57 11.12 -24.50
C ASP A 284 -10.58 10.04 -24.01
N TYR A 285 -10.97 10.08 -22.73
CA TYR A 285 -11.98 9.18 -22.20
C TYR A 285 -13.39 9.70 -22.48
N GLU A 286 -14.24 8.86 -23.10
CA GLU A 286 -15.61 9.17 -23.49
C GLU A 286 -16.65 8.22 -22.85
N GLY A 287 -16.23 7.35 -21.91
CA GLY A 287 -17.09 6.33 -21.31
C GLY A 287 -18.06 6.85 -20.24
N GLY A 288 -18.00 8.16 -19.89
CA GLY A 288 -18.85 8.79 -18.89
C GLY A 288 -18.62 8.27 -17.46
N CYS A 289 -19.60 8.52 -16.59
CA CYS A 289 -19.54 8.11 -15.17
C CYS A 289 -19.93 6.64 -14.96
N ASP A 290 -19.43 5.75 -15.80
CA ASP A 290 -19.70 4.31 -15.76
C ASP A 290 -18.48 3.54 -15.25
N PHE A 291 -18.70 2.65 -14.28
CA PHE A 291 -17.61 1.91 -13.65
C PHE A 291 -16.94 0.90 -14.59
N ASP A 292 -17.72 0.17 -15.37
CA ASP A 292 -17.20 -0.92 -16.19
C ASP A 292 -16.41 -0.34 -17.38
N ASN A 293 -16.93 0.71 -18.03
CA ASN A 293 -16.21 1.45 -19.06
C ASN A 293 -14.91 2.07 -18.54
N ALA A 294 -14.98 2.72 -17.38
CA ALA A 294 -13.82 3.39 -16.79
C ALA A 294 -12.73 2.42 -16.31
N SER A 295 -13.15 1.29 -15.72
CA SER A 295 -12.20 0.27 -15.27
C SER A 295 -11.53 -0.44 -16.43
N GLU A 296 -12.26 -0.78 -17.50
CA GLU A 296 -11.67 -1.37 -18.70
C GLU A 296 -10.72 -0.40 -19.40
N TYR A 297 -11.09 0.88 -19.53
CA TYR A 297 -10.20 1.91 -20.07
C TYR A 297 -8.88 2.01 -19.30
N LEU A 298 -8.94 2.05 -17.96
CA LEU A 298 -7.73 2.11 -17.13
C LEU A 298 -6.89 0.84 -17.28
N LYS A 299 -7.52 -0.33 -17.30
CA LYS A 299 -6.84 -1.61 -17.54
C LYS A 299 -6.09 -1.60 -18.88
N GLU A 300 -6.75 -1.19 -19.95
CA GLU A 300 -6.13 -1.08 -21.29
C GLU A 300 -4.98 -0.05 -21.30
N LYS A 301 -5.14 1.09 -20.64
CA LYS A 301 -4.06 2.10 -20.49
C LYS A 301 -2.81 1.48 -19.84
N PHE A 302 -2.96 0.73 -18.76
CA PHE A 302 -1.82 0.06 -18.13
C PHE A 302 -1.22 -1.01 -19.04
N LEU A 303 -2.03 -1.87 -19.65
CA LEU A 303 -1.56 -2.96 -20.52
C LEU A 303 -0.84 -2.44 -21.76
N SER A 304 -1.29 -1.32 -22.34
CA SER A 304 -0.67 -0.70 -23.53
C SER A 304 0.76 -0.20 -23.28
N LEU A 305 1.16 -0.03 -22.03
CA LEU A 305 2.52 0.37 -21.66
C LEU A 305 3.52 -0.79 -21.70
N ASN A 306 3.05 -2.04 -21.78
CA ASN A 306 3.90 -3.21 -21.92
C ASN A 306 4.46 -3.26 -23.35
N ARG A 307 5.79 -3.17 -23.50
CA ARG A 307 6.50 -3.20 -24.79
C ARG A 307 6.90 -4.60 -25.22
N ASN A 308 6.77 -5.61 -24.32
CA ASN A 308 7.10 -6.98 -24.59
C ASN A 308 5.81 -7.84 -24.66
N PRO A 309 5.33 -8.24 -25.87
CA PRO A 309 4.09 -9.01 -26.00
C PRO A 309 4.16 -10.39 -25.33
N ASP A 310 5.37 -10.94 -25.17
CA ASP A 310 5.57 -12.26 -24.55
C ASP A 310 5.59 -12.20 -23.02
N LYS A 311 5.54 -11.00 -22.44
CA LYS A 311 5.54 -10.81 -21.00
C LYS A 311 4.16 -11.13 -20.41
N ASP A 312 4.14 -12.03 -19.43
CA ASP A 312 2.94 -12.37 -18.68
C ASP A 312 2.57 -11.21 -17.72
N VAL A 313 1.50 -10.47 -18.07
CA VAL A 313 0.91 -9.42 -17.25
C VAL A 313 -0.55 -9.75 -17.00
N THR A 314 -0.88 -10.09 -15.75
CA THR A 314 -2.26 -10.34 -15.34
C THR A 314 -2.82 -9.13 -14.60
N VAL A 315 -4.12 -8.85 -14.74
CA VAL A 315 -4.78 -7.68 -14.14
C VAL A 315 -5.90 -8.12 -13.22
N HIS A 316 -5.92 -7.58 -12.00
CA HIS A 316 -6.90 -7.88 -10.97
C HIS A 316 -7.45 -6.59 -10.38
N PHE A 317 -8.79 -6.45 -10.36
CA PHE A 317 -9.47 -5.38 -9.65
C PHE A 317 -9.57 -5.76 -8.18
N THR A 318 -8.85 -5.02 -7.32
CA THR A 318 -8.70 -5.38 -5.93
C THR A 318 -9.28 -4.34 -4.97
N CYS A 319 -9.74 -4.84 -3.83
CA CYS A 319 -10.03 -4.07 -2.64
C CYS A 319 -9.18 -4.63 -1.50
N ALA A 320 -8.06 -3.98 -1.18
CA ALA A 320 -7.10 -4.52 -0.21
C ALA A 320 -7.65 -4.60 1.23
N THR A 321 -8.79 -3.97 1.52
CA THR A 321 -9.50 -4.09 2.81
C THR A 321 -10.52 -5.22 2.83
N ASP A 322 -10.80 -5.87 1.70
CA ASP A 322 -11.70 -7.00 1.56
C ASP A 322 -10.90 -8.31 1.51
N THR A 323 -11.05 -9.14 2.53
CA THR A 323 -10.27 -10.36 2.70
C THR A 323 -10.58 -11.42 1.64
N GLU A 324 -11.85 -11.58 1.25
CA GLU A 324 -12.25 -12.55 0.22
C GLU A 324 -11.72 -12.15 -1.16
N ASN A 325 -11.87 -10.87 -1.52
CA ASN A 325 -11.32 -10.34 -2.77
C ASN A 325 -9.79 -10.51 -2.83
N MET A 326 -9.10 -10.27 -1.72
CA MET A 326 -7.63 -10.43 -1.66
C MET A 326 -7.19 -11.90 -1.72
N GLN A 327 -7.95 -12.83 -1.14
CA GLN A 327 -7.68 -14.26 -1.26
C GLN A 327 -7.73 -14.70 -2.75
N HIS A 328 -8.81 -14.36 -3.47
CA HIS A 328 -8.94 -14.67 -4.90
C HIS A 328 -7.83 -14.03 -5.74
N SER A 329 -7.46 -12.79 -5.43
CA SER A 329 -6.38 -12.10 -6.14
C SER A 329 -5.02 -12.76 -5.90
N PHE A 330 -4.81 -13.29 -4.70
CA PHE A 330 -3.56 -13.99 -4.37
C PHE A 330 -3.49 -15.40 -4.99
N ASP A 331 -4.62 -16.08 -5.17
CA ASP A 331 -4.68 -17.34 -5.91
C ASP A 331 -4.15 -17.16 -7.34
N ALA A 332 -4.49 -16.06 -7.99
CA ALA A 332 -3.95 -15.74 -9.31
C ALA A 332 -2.44 -15.47 -9.31
N VAL A 333 -1.89 -14.86 -8.24
CA VAL A 333 -0.43 -14.71 -8.06
C VAL A 333 0.23 -16.09 -7.94
N LYS A 334 -0.34 -17.00 -7.17
CA LYS A 334 0.11 -18.40 -7.05
C LYS A 334 0.12 -19.09 -8.41
N ASP A 335 -0.96 -18.96 -9.19
CA ASP A 335 -1.06 -19.55 -10.52
C ASP A 335 0.00 -19.01 -11.50
N ALA A 336 0.34 -17.72 -11.43
CA ALA A 336 1.43 -17.13 -12.20
C ALA A 336 2.79 -17.77 -11.85
N ILE A 337 3.03 -18.09 -10.58
CA ILE A 337 4.24 -18.79 -10.14
C ILE A 337 4.27 -20.21 -10.66
N LEU A 338 3.15 -20.93 -10.59
CA LEU A 338 3.06 -22.31 -11.08
C LEU A 338 3.29 -22.37 -12.60
N ARG A 339 2.68 -21.45 -13.38
CA ARG A 339 2.93 -21.36 -14.84
C ARG A 339 4.40 -21.12 -15.14
N ARG A 340 5.07 -20.25 -14.41
CA ARG A 340 6.50 -19.98 -14.57
C ARG A 340 7.33 -21.23 -14.31
N ASN A 341 7.09 -21.93 -13.20
CA ASN A 341 7.81 -23.15 -12.86
C ASN A 341 7.67 -24.22 -13.94
N VAL A 342 6.48 -24.38 -14.54
CA VAL A 342 6.23 -25.31 -15.64
C VAL A 342 7.01 -24.92 -16.90
N LYS A 343 7.09 -23.61 -17.21
CA LYS A 343 7.86 -23.07 -18.33
C LYS A 343 9.37 -23.28 -18.12
N ASP A 344 9.87 -23.05 -16.91
CA ASP A 344 11.29 -23.22 -16.56
C ASP A 344 11.73 -24.70 -16.64
N VAL A 345 10.81 -25.68 -16.47
CA VAL A 345 11.06 -27.12 -16.59
C VAL A 345 10.90 -27.61 -18.06
N GLY A 346 10.50 -26.73 -18.98
CA GLY A 346 10.36 -27.03 -20.40
C GLY A 346 9.18 -27.95 -20.75
N MET A 347 8.10 -27.90 -19.92
CA MET A 347 6.87 -28.68 -20.15
C MET A 347 5.83 -27.94 -21.01
N ILE A 348 6.06 -26.66 -21.32
CA ILE A 348 5.26 -25.84 -22.25
C ILE A 348 6.19 -24.96 -23.08
#